data_76a19c6478c55bdc21dac381b00b499f
#
_entry.id   76a19c6478c55bdc21dac381b00b499f
#
_cell.length_a   1.000
_cell.length_b   1.000
_cell.length_c   1.000
_cell.angle_alpha   90.00
_cell.angle_beta   90.00
_cell.angle_gamma   90.00
#
_symmetry.space_group_name_H-M   'P 1'
#
loop_
_entity.id
_entity.type
_entity.pdbx_description
1 polymer ?
#
loop_
_entity_poly.entity_id
_entity_poly.type
_entity_poly.pdbx_seq_one_letter_code
_entity_poly.pdbx_strand_id
1 'polypeptide(L)'
;MSTGVPDRTTSAASPNAIADLPVSIDDVYAARERIMSHLHRTPLFTSATLSRMTGTTLSLKAENLQRTDSFKSRGALNAMLQLTPEQRERGVVTFSAGNHG
;
A
#
# COMPACT_ATOMS: atom_id res chain seq x y z
N MET A 1 -40.33 24.29 -6.98
CA MET A 1 -39.78 22.97 -6.63
C MET A 1 -38.32 23.14 -6.29
N SER A 2 -37.97 23.04 -5.00
CA SER A 2 -36.60 23.14 -4.54
C SER A 2 -35.96 21.74 -4.64
N THR A 3 -35.09 21.55 -5.61
CA THR A 3 -34.21 20.38 -5.63
C THR A 3 -33.11 20.62 -4.62
N GLY A 4 -33.29 20.10 -3.38
CA GLY A 4 -32.25 20.12 -2.38
C GLY A 4 -31.06 19.30 -2.86
N VAL A 5 -29.93 19.97 -3.18
CA VAL A 5 -28.65 19.30 -3.33
C VAL A 5 -28.32 18.72 -1.95
N PRO A 6 -28.10 17.39 -1.80
CA PRO A 6 -27.68 16.86 -0.52
C PRO A 6 -26.37 17.52 -0.11
N ASP A 7 -26.37 18.14 1.06
CA ASP A 7 -25.20 18.71 1.67
C ASP A 7 -24.14 17.60 1.82
N ARG A 8 -23.13 17.64 0.96
CA ARG A 8 -21.94 16.80 1.11
C ARG A 8 -20.99 17.49 2.10
N THR A 9 -21.48 17.78 3.28
CA THR A 9 -20.59 18.00 4.40
C THR A 9 -19.89 16.66 4.64
N THR A 10 -18.67 16.56 4.11
CA THR A 10 -17.73 15.54 4.54
C THR A 10 -17.61 15.69 6.05
N SER A 11 -18.23 14.77 6.78
CA SER A 11 -18.03 14.61 8.21
C SER A 11 -16.52 14.57 8.43
N ALA A 12 -15.96 15.59 9.09
CA ALA A 12 -14.57 15.56 9.49
C ALA A 12 -14.38 14.29 10.29
N ALA A 13 -13.43 13.42 9.90
CA ALA A 13 -13.12 12.21 10.64
C ALA A 13 -12.89 12.61 12.10
N SER A 14 -13.54 11.91 13.04
CA SER A 14 -13.32 12.08 14.48
C SER A 14 -11.80 12.05 14.75
N PRO A 15 -11.28 12.90 15.68
CA PRO A 15 -9.86 12.86 16.07
C PRO A 15 -9.35 11.48 16.47
N ASN A 16 -10.25 10.58 16.89
CA ASN A 16 -9.94 9.20 17.24
C ASN A 16 -10.00 8.23 16.07
N ALA A 17 -10.48 8.64 14.89
CA ALA A 17 -10.58 7.76 13.71
C ALA A 17 -9.21 7.25 13.22
N ILE A 18 -8.11 7.97 13.50
CA ILE A 18 -6.74 7.53 13.18
C ILE A 18 -6.27 6.45 14.17
N ALA A 19 -6.65 6.54 15.44
CA ALA A 19 -6.29 5.55 16.46
C ALA A 19 -7.01 4.20 16.24
N ASP A 20 -8.16 4.20 15.57
CA ASP A 20 -8.96 3.01 15.29
C ASP A 20 -8.58 2.32 13.95
N LEU A 21 -7.58 2.80 13.24
CA LEU A 21 -7.12 2.17 12.02
C LEU A 21 -6.42 0.83 12.34
N PRO A 22 -6.67 -0.21 11.52
CA PRO A 22 -6.07 -1.53 11.73
C PRO A 22 -4.54 -1.55 11.47
N VAL A 23 -3.98 -0.48 10.92
CA VAL A 23 -2.56 -0.31 10.61
C VAL A 23 -2.12 1.09 11.01
N SER A 24 -1.03 1.18 11.76
CA SER A 24 -0.40 2.43 12.16
C SER A 24 0.80 2.77 11.25
N ILE A 25 1.31 4.00 11.35
CA ILE A 25 2.56 4.39 10.67
C ILE A 25 3.76 3.60 11.20
N ASP A 26 3.77 3.25 12.47
CA ASP A 26 4.83 2.45 13.08
C ASP A 26 4.86 1.03 12.51
N ASP A 27 3.70 0.44 12.19
CA ASP A 27 3.61 -0.84 11.48
C ASP A 27 4.25 -0.76 10.09
N VAL A 28 4.05 0.37 9.40
CA VAL A 28 4.66 0.61 8.07
C VAL A 28 6.18 0.70 8.19
N TYR A 29 6.70 1.44 9.18
CA TYR A 29 8.14 1.51 9.41
C TYR A 29 8.74 0.16 9.80
N ALA A 30 8.08 -0.59 10.67
CA ALA A 30 8.52 -1.92 11.04
C ALA A 30 8.52 -2.89 9.84
N ALA A 31 7.52 -2.83 8.98
CA ALA A 31 7.47 -3.59 7.73
C ALA A 31 8.64 -3.20 6.79
N ARG A 32 8.88 -1.90 6.64
CA ARG A 32 10.01 -1.39 5.84
C ARG A 32 11.34 -2.01 6.29
N GLU A 33 11.64 -1.96 7.58
CA GLU A 33 12.88 -2.52 8.13
C GLU A 33 13.03 -4.02 7.83
N ARG A 34 11.93 -4.79 7.86
CA ARG A 34 11.96 -6.22 7.55
C ARG A 34 12.27 -6.51 6.08
N ILE A 35 11.72 -5.72 5.15
CA ILE A 35 11.75 -6.05 3.72
C ILE A 35 12.82 -5.29 2.92
N MET A 36 13.37 -4.19 3.42
CA MET A 36 14.21 -3.27 2.64
C MET A 36 15.48 -3.91 2.08
N SER A 37 16.05 -4.90 2.75
CA SER A 37 17.24 -5.61 2.28
C SER A 37 16.97 -6.64 1.19
N HIS A 38 15.73 -7.01 0.98
CA HIS A 38 15.31 -8.06 0.06
C HIS A 38 14.71 -7.53 -1.25
N LEU A 39 14.27 -6.29 -1.26
CA LEU A 39 13.54 -5.68 -2.37
C LEU A 39 14.28 -4.47 -2.94
N HIS A 40 13.95 -4.13 -4.18
CA HIS A 40 14.47 -2.91 -4.79
C HIS A 40 13.81 -1.67 -4.20
N ARG A 41 14.62 -0.65 -3.95
CA ARG A 41 14.10 0.69 -3.73
C ARG A 41 13.76 1.29 -5.08
N THR A 42 12.52 1.10 -5.52
CA THR A 42 12.07 1.58 -6.82
C THR A 42 12.00 3.10 -6.87
N PRO A 43 12.28 3.71 -8.03
CA PRO A 43 12.27 5.16 -8.17
C PRO A 43 10.86 5.75 -8.08
N LEU A 44 10.82 7.04 -7.77
CA LEU A 44 9.62 7.86 -7.77
C LEU A 44 9.77 8.89 -8.90
N PHE A 45 8.84 8.86 -9.85
CA PHE A 45 8.80 9.79 -10.97
C PHE A 45 7.66 10.79 -10.80
N THR A 46 7.91 12.04 -11.16
CA THR A 46 6.85 13.05 -11.28
C THR A 46 6.30 13.07 -12.70
N SER A 47 5.03 13.38 -12.86
CA SER A 47 4.38 13.53 -14.15
C SER A 47 3.72 14.89 -14.27
N ALA A 48 4.27 15.76 -15.10
CA ALA A 48 3.70 17.08 -15.36
C ALA A 48 2.33 16.99 -16.03
N THR A 49 2.14 16.03 -16.94
CA THR A 49 0.87 15.82 -17.64
C THR A 49 -0.23 15.38 -16.68
N LEU A 50 0.03 14.34 -15.88
CA LEU A 50 -0.96 13.83 -14.93
C LEU A 50 -1.22 14.83 -13.80
N SER A 51 -0.20 15.58 -13.38
CA SER A 51 -0.36 16.64 -12.38
C SER A 51 -1.30 17.73 -12.87
N ARG A 52 -1.19 18.16 -14.13
CA ARG A 52 -2.14 19.12 -14.71
C ARG A 52 -3.55 18.57 -14.82
N MET A 53 -3.71 17.31 -15.24
CA MET A 53 -5.02 16.68 -15.39
C MET A 53 -5.75 16.52 -14.05
N THR A 54 -5.03 16.28 -12.98
CA THR A 54 -5.59 16.04 -11.64
C THR A 54 -5.66 17.29 -10.76
N GLY A 55 -5.02 18.38 -11.18
CA GLY A 55 -4.93 19.61 -10.38
C GLY A 55 -4.07 19.48 -9.11
N THR A 56 -3.20 18.47 -9.05
CA THR A 56 -2.32 18.21 -7.90
C THR A 56 -0.92 17.78 -8.35
N THR A 57 0.04 17.77 -7.46
CA THR A 57 1.36 17.17 -7.73
C THR A 57 1.25 15.66 -7.65
N LEU A 58 1.39 15.00 -8.80
CA LEU A 58 1.27 13.56 -8.90
C LEU A 58 2.64 12.91 -9.11
N SER A 59 2.92 11.92 -8.28
CA SER A 59 4.14 11.12 -8.37
C SER A 59 3.80 9.64 -8.56
N LEU A 60 4.59 8.96 -9.37
CA LEU A 60 4.44 7.55 -9.72
C LEU A 60 5.55 6.74 -9.08
N LYS A 61 5.21 5.85 -8.18
CA LYS A 61 6.13 4.85 -7.61
C LYS A 61 6.27 3.69 -8.59
N ALA A 62 7.45 3.53 -9.19
CA ALA A 62 7.68 2.58 -10.28
C ALA A 62 7.85 1.13 -9.77
N GLU A 63 6.79 0.54 -9.23
CA GLU A 63 6.80 -0.84 -8.73
C GLU A 63 6.81 -1.90 -9.87
N ASN A 64 6.61 -1.51 -11.11
CA ASN A 64 6.93 -2.34 -12.28
C ASN A 64 8.43 -2.66 -12.41
N LEU A 65 9.29 -1.91 -11.71
CA LEU A 65 10.72 -2.16 -11.61
C LEU A 65 11.12 -2.95 -10.36
N GLN A 66 10.14 -3.44 -9.62
CA GLN A 66 10.36 -4.32 -8.47
C GLN A 66 10.80 -5.71 -8.95
N ARG A 67 11.40 -6.53 -8.04
CA ARG A 67 11.88 -7.90 -8.35
C ARG A 67 10.83 -8.82 -8.97
N THR A 68 9.57 -8.60 -8.66
CA THR A 68 8.42 -9.37 -9.16
C THR A 68 7.55 -8.55 -10.11
N ASP A 69 8.07 -7.46 -10.67
CA ASP A 69 7.39 -6.55 -11.58
C ASP A 69 6.07 -5.98 -11.02
N SER A 70 5.88 -6.04 -9.69
CA SER A 70 4.69 -5.50 -9.02
C SER A 70 4.95 -5.13 -7.56
N PHE A 71 4.07 -4.30 -6.98
CA PHE A 71 4.13 -3.89 -5.57
C PHE A 71 3.80 -5.03 -4.59
N LYS A 72 3.18 -6.11 -5.04
CA LYS A 72 2.65 -7.20 -4.20
C LYS A 72 3.73 -7.93 -3.41
N SER A 73 4.94 -7.98 -3.93
CA SER A 73 6.10 -8.58 -3.23
C SER A 73 6.39 -7.92 -1.88
N ARG A 74 6.04 -6.65 -1.68
CA ARG A 74 6.21 -5.96 -0.39
C ARG A 74 5.37 -6.59 0.71
N GLY A 75 4.08 -6.72 0.47
CA GLY A 75 3.16 -7.33 1.44
C GLY A 75 3.39 -8.82 1.63
N ALA A 76 3.59 -9.56 0.54
CA ALA A 76 3.84 -10.99 0.59
C ALA A 76 5.11 -11.31 1.40
N LEU A 77 6.22 -10.64 1.10
CA LEU A 77 7.47 -10.84 1.83
C LEU A 77 7.36 -10.43 3.30
N ASN A 78 6.70 -9.30 3.59
CA ASN A 78 6.49 -8.87 4.97
C ASN A 78 5.69 -9.89 5.77
N ALA A 79 4.68 -10.51 5.19
CA ALA A 79 3.91 -11.58 5.82
C ALA A 79 4.77 -12.84 6.04
N MET A 80 5.52 -13.26 5.03
CA MET A 80 6.35 -14.46 5.09
C MET A 80 7.49 -14.36 6.12
N LEU A 81 8.11 -13.18 6.25
CA LEU A 81 9.19 -12.95 7.21
C LEU A 81 8.72 -12.99 8.68
N GLN A 82 7.42 -12.84 8.90
CA GLN A 82 6.81 -12.91 10.24
C GLN A 82 6.33 -14.32 10.63
N LEU A 83 6.43 -15.30 9.73
CA LEU A 83 6.07 -16.68 10.03
C LEU A 83 7.01 -17.29 11.09
N THR A 84 6.44 -18.03 12.04
CA THR A 84 7.20 -18.83 12.97
C THR A 84 7.92 -19.99 12.25
N PRO A 85 8.96 -20.59 12.85
CA PRO A 85 9.62 -21.77 12.27
C PRO A 85 8.62 -22.88 11.92
N GLU A 86 7.67 -23.18 12.80
CA GLU A 86 6.63 -24.20 12.60
C GLU A 86 5.68 -23.86 11.45
N GLN A 87 5.35 -22.56 11.29
CA GLN A 87 4.54 -22.11 10.17
C GLN A 87 5.28 -22.23 8.84
N ARG A 88 6.58 -21.92 8.83
CA ARG A 88 7.44 -22.06 7.64
C ARG A 88 7.57 -23.52 7.21
N GLU A 89 7.74 -24.43 8.17
CA GLU A 89 7.83 -25.86 7.90
C GLU A 89 6.56 -26.41 7.25
N ARG A 90 5.38 -25.94 7.66
CA ARG A 90 4.10 -26.28 7.04
C ARG A 90 3.91 -25.71 5.63
N GLY A 91 4.70 -24.69 5.28
CA GLY A 91 4.59 -23.98 4.02
C GLY A 91 3.45 -22.97 3.98
N VAL A 92 3.30 -22.33 2.83
CA VAL A 92 2.24 -21.35 2.56
C VAL A 92 1.50 -21.69 1.29
N VAL A 93 0.23 -21.33 1.24
CA VAL A 93 -0.61 -21.47 0.05
C VAL A 93 -1.09 -20.08 -0.34
N THR A 94 -1.03 -19.78 -1.62
CA THR A 94 -1.57 -18.54 -2.17
C THR A 94 -2.55 -18.82 -3.30
N PHE A 95 -3.45 -17.90 -3.51
CA PHE A 95 -4.40 -17.92 -4.62
C PHE A 95 -4.46 -16.53 -5.25
N SER A 96 -4.40 -16.49 -6.58
CA SER A 96 -4.51 -15.23 -7.31
C SER A 96 -4.92 -15.46 -8.75
N ALA A 97 -5.69 -14.53 -9.29
CA ALA A 97 -5.98 -14.43 -10.72
C ALA A 97 -4.96 -13.59 -11.50
N GLY A 98 -3.86 -13.15 -10.87
CA GLY A 98 -2.85 -12.25 -11.46
C GLY A 98 -1.49 -12.35 -10.78
N ASN A 99 -0.83 -11.22 -10.57
CA ASN A 99 0.57 -11.11 -10.14
C ASN A 99 0.90 -11.58 -8.72
N HIS A 100 -0.07 -12.03 -7.94
CA HIS A 100 0.16 -12.50 -6.57
C HIS A 100 0.36 -14.02 -6.48
N GLY A 101 -0.12 -14.78 -7.46
CA GLY A 101 0.03 -16.24 -7.54
C GLY A 101 1.43 -16.69 -7.95
#